data_13e1672a1e4dfce4905904b53934f863
#
_entry.id   13e1672a1e4dfce4905904b53934f863
#
_cell.length_a   1.000
_cell.length_b   1.000
_cell.length_c   1.000
_cell.angle_alpha   90.00
_cell.angle_beta   90.00
_cell.angle_gamma   90.00
#
_symmetry.space_group_name_H-M   'P 1'
#
loop_
_entity.id
_entity.type
_entity.pdbx_description
1 polymer ?
#
loop_
_entity_poly.entity_id
_entity_poly.type
_entity_poly.pdbx_seq_one_letter_code
_entity_poly.pdbx_strand_id
1 'polypeptide(L)'
;MRVLIPGIDGYIGWSLALNQLSKGNQVCGFDNFSRRKNVEEMDSHSGIPIISMNERIIRLTKDYGDKIRFVEGDLLDAGFTDTIIKDFQPDVVVHLAEQPSAPYSMIDQKHNVYTQQNNVIGNLNLLHTIQLSLIHI
;
A
#
# COMPACT_ATOMS: atom_id res chain seq x y z
N MET A 1 -4.58 -17.84 -3.71
CA MET A 1 -3.30 -17.19 -3.34
C MET A 1 -3.59 -16.07 -2.35
N ARG A 2 -2.63 -15.78 -1.50
CA ARG A 2 -2.61 -14.63 -0.58
C ARG A 2 -1.78 -13.52 -1.22
N VAL A 3 -2.40 -12.40 -1.55
CA VAL A 3 -1.77 -11.27 -2.26
C VAL A 3 -1.65 -10.08 -1.32
N LEU A 4 -0.43 -9.64 -1.02
CA LEU A 4 -0.17 -8.41 -0.25
C LEU A 4 0.02 -7.23 -1.19
N ILE A 5 -0.69 -6.13 -0.93
CA ILE A 5 -0.68 -4.92 -1.77
C ILE A 5 -0.31 -3.70 -0.92
N PRO A 6 1.01 -3.39 -0.74
CA PRO A 6 1.44 -2.08 -0.25
C PRO A 6 0.99 -0.98 -1.22
N GLY A 7 0.36 0.09 -0.72
CA GLY A 7 -0.21 1.15 -1.57
C GLY A 7 -1.61 0.84 -2.12
N ILE A 8 -2.41 0.07 -1.36
CA ILE A 8 -3.76 -0.36 -1.79
C ILE A 8 -4.74 0.81 -1.98
N ASP A 9 -4.56 1.94 -1.30
CA ASP A 9 -5.45 3.10 -1.45
C ASP A 9 -5.27 3.84 -2.78
N GLY A 10 -4.14 3.61 -3.44
CA GLY A 10 -3.83 4.20 -4.74
C GLY A 10 -4.72 3.67 -5.86
N TYR A 11 -4.74 4.40 -6.99
CA TYR A 11 -5.56 4.07 -8.16
C TYR A 11 -5.32 2.64 -8.68
N ILE A 12 -4.04 2.28 -8.85
CA ILE A 12 -3.66 0.94 -9.32
C ILE A 12 -3.89 -0.10 -8.22
N GLY A 13 -3.50 0.22 -6.97
CA GLY A 13 -3.62 -0.70 -5.84
C GLY A 13 -5.05 -1.14 -5.59
N TRP A 14 -5.98 -0.20 -5.60
CA TRP A 14 -7.39 -0.51 -5.43
C TRP A 14 -7.97 -1.36 -6.57
N SER A 15 -7.66 -0.99 -7.81
CA SER A 15 -8.09 -1.75 -8.98
C SER A 15 -7.54 -3.18 -8.99
N LEU A 16 -6.29 -3.35 -8.57
CA LEU A 16 -5.66 -4.66 -8.41
C LEU A 16 -6.36 -5.47 -7.32
N ALA A 17 -6.66 -4.87 -6.16
CA ALA A 17 -7.35 -5.55 -5.08
C ALA A 17 -8.70 -6.13 -5.54
N LEU A 18 -9.51 -5.33 -6.23
CA LEU A 18 -10.78 -5.78 -6.80
C LEU A 18 -10.60 -6.94 -7.79
N ASN A 19 -9.62 -6.85 -8.67
CA ASN A 19 -9.31 -7.90 -9.64
C ASN A 19 -8.87 -9.20 -8.94
N GLN A 20 -8.05 -9.13 -7.90
CA GLN A 20 -7.62 -10.33 -7.18
C GLN A 20 -8.77 -10.97 -6.40
N LEU A 21 -9.62 -10.19 -5.76
CA LEU A 21 -10.82 -10.68 -5.07
C LEU A 21 -11.78 -11.36 -6.05
N SER A 22 -12.02 -10.80 -7.23
CA SER A 22 -12.89 -11.40 -8.24
C SER A 22 -12.37 -12.75 -8.75
N LYS A 23 -11.07 -13.00 -8.66
CA LYS A 23 -10.43 -14.30 -8.96
C LYS A 23 -10.44 -15.26 -7.77
N GLY A 24 -11.06 -14.88 -6.65
CA GLY A 24 -11.16 -15.71 -5.46
C GLY A 24 -9.91 -15.71 -4.56
N ASN A 25 -8.91 -14.86 -4.83
CA ASN A 25 -7.73 -14.72 -4.01
C ASN A 25 -8.04 -14.00 -2.69
N GLN A 26 -7.22 -14.23 -1.67
CA GLN A 26 -7.21 -13.44 -0.45
C GLN A 26 -6.31 -12.23 -0.65
N VAL A 27 -6.77 -11.05 -0.23
CA VAL A 27 -6.05 -9.79 -0.38
C VAL A 27 -5.84 -9.15 0.98
N CYS A 28 -4.62 -8.83 1.31
CA CYS A 28 -4.28 -7.90 2.38
C CYS A 28 -3.61 -6.67 1.76
N GLY A 29 -4.02 -5.49 2.14
CA GLY A 29 -3.34 -4.28 1.72
C GLY A 29 -3.08 -3.35 2.88
N PHE A 30 -2.07 -2.51 2.73
CA PHE A 30 -1.82 -1.43 3.66
C PHE A 30 -1.47 -0.12 2.93
N ASP A 31 -1.70 0.99 3.64
CA ASP A 31 -1.45 2.34 3.14
C ASP A 31 -1.31 3.30 4.31
N ASN A 32 -0.52 4.36 4.16
CA ASN A 32 -0.39 5.46 5.12
C ASN A 32 -1.15 6.72 4.68
N PHE A 33 -1.87 6.65 3.56
CA PHE A 33 -2.63 7.74 2.94
C PHE A 33 -1.81 8.97 2.58
N SER A 34 -0.48 8.86 2.52
CA SER A 34 0.40 9.98 2.17
C SER A 34 0.06 10.57 0.80
N ARG A 35 -0.33 9.73 -0.16
CA ARG A 35 -0.71 10.19 -1.50
C ARG A 35 -1.87 11.18 -1.49
N ARG A 36 -2.87 10.99 -0.65
CA ARG A 36 -4.01 11.92 -0.51
C ARG A 36 -3.53 13.28 0.00
N LYS A 37 -2.70 13.27 1.06
CA LYS A 37 -2.10 14.48 1.65
C LYS A 37 -1.21 15.23 0.65
N ASN A 38 -0.37 14.51 -0.08
CA ASN A 38 0.55 15.09 -1.06
C ASN A 38 -0.21 15.74 -2.25
N VAL A 39 -1.35 15.18 -2.64
CA VAL A 39 -2.21 15.77 -3.69
C VAL A 39 -2.86 17.06 -3.21
N GLU A 40 -3.37 17.09 -1.98
CA GLU A 40 -3.95 18.28 -1.35
C GLU A 40 -2.89 19.38 -1.15
N GLU A 41 -1.66 19.02 -0.72
CA GLU A 41 -0.54 19.95 -0.57
C GLU A 41 -0.17 20.63 -1.90
N MET A 42 -0.40 19.97 -3.02
CA MET A 42 -0.21 20.53 -4.36
C MET A 42 -1.45 21.29 -4.91
N ASP A 43 -2.40 21.64 -4.05
CA ASP A 43 -3.67 22.28 -4.44
C ASP A 43 -4.38 21.54 -5.58
N SER A 44 -4.30 20.21 -5.54
CA SER A 44 -4.93 19.33 -6.52
C SER A 44 -6.01 18.48 -5.89
N HIS A 45 -7.00 18.10 -6.68
CA HIS A 45 -8.14 17.34 -6.20
C HIS A 45 -8.47 16.18 -7.15
N SER A 46 -9.04 15.12 -6.60
CA SER A 46 -9.60 14.05 -7.43
C SER A 46 -10.80 14.54 -8.23
N GLY A 47 -10.90 14.18 -9.50
CA GLY A 47 -12.04 14.52 -10.35
C GLY A 47 -13.38 13.90 -9.88
N ILE A 48 -13.31 12.89 -9.03
CA ILE A 48 -14.46 12.28 -8.34
C ILE A 48 -14.14 12.11 -6.86
N PRO A 49 -15.15 12.19 -5.96
CA PRO A 49 -14.93 11.94 -4.54
C PRO A 49 -14.35 10.54 -4.29
N ILE A 50 -13.29 10.49 -3.50
CA ILE A 50 -12.68 9.22 -3.08
C ILE A 50 -13.24 8.88 -1.70
N ILE A 51 -14.04 7.82 -1.61
CA ILE A 51 -14.58 7.34 -0.34
C ILE A 51 -13.46 6.80 0.58
N SER A 52 -13.71 6.80 1.88
CA SER A 52 -12.73 6.32 2.86
C SER A 52 -12.40 4.85 2.66
N MET A 53 -11.19 4.43 3.07
CA MET A 53 -10.82 3.02 3.01
C MET A 53 -11.73 2.15 3.88
N ASN A 54 -12.13 2.62 5.06
CA ASN A 54 -13.08 1.90 5.91
C ASN A 54 -14.39 1.61 5.19
N GLU A 55 -14.95 2.60 4.50
CA GLU A 55 -16.19 2.40 3.74
C GLU A 55 -16.00 1.43 2.57
N ARG A 56 -14.86 1.50 1.88
CA ARG A 56 -14.51 0.54 0.82
C ARG A 56 -14.43 -0.89 1.36
N ILE A 57 -13.77 -1.09 2.51
CA ILE A 57 -13.63 -2.41 3.13
C ILE A 57 -14.98 -2.93 3.61
N ILE A 58 -15.81 -2.10 4.28
CA ILE A 58 -17.14 -2.50 4.71
C ILE A 58 -17.99 -2.99 3.52
N ARG A 59 -17.91 -2.31 2.38
CA ARG A 59 -18.64 -2.72 1.16
C ARG A 59 -18.12 -4.06 0.63
N LEU A 60 -16.80 -4.23 0.53
CA LEU A 60 -16.22 -5.46 0.00
C LEU A 60 -16.40 -6.67 0.93
N THR A 61 -16.38 -6.45 2.24
CA THR A 61 -16.61 -7.54 3.21
C THR A 61 -18.00 -8.17 3.04
N LYS A 62 -18.99 -7.43 2.55
CA LYS A 62 -20.31 -7.98 2.26
C LYS A 62 -20.27 -9.03 1.14
N ASP A 63 -19.41 -8.82 0.15
CA ASP A 63 -19.35 -9.68 -1.04
C ASP A 63 -18.26 -10.77 -0.93
N TYR A 64 -17.16 -10.46 -0.23
CA TYR A 64 -15.95 -11.30 -0.18
C TYR A 64 -15.59 -11.83 1.22
N GLY A 65 -16.32 -11.41 2.26
CA GLY A 65 -16.09 -11.87 3.64
C GLY A 65 -14.67 -11.50 4.13
N ASP A 66 -14.00 -12.47 4.71
CA ASP A 66 -12.64 -12.36 5.27
C ASP A 66 -11.51 -12.39 4.23
N LYS A 67 -11.86 -12.49 2.94
CA LYS A 67 -10.87 -12.47 1.86
C LYS A 67 -10.22 -11.11 1.64
N ILE A 68 -10.76 -10.03 2.21
CA ILE A 68 -10.19 -8.68 2.16
C ILE A 68 -9.80 -8.21 3.56
N ARG A 69 -8.57 -7.76 3.72
CA ARG A 69 -8.05 -7.13 4.94
C ARG A 69 -7.32 -5.86 4.58
N PHE A 70 -7.54 -4.81 5.37
CA PHE A 70 -6.79 -3.56 5.31
C PHE A 70 -6.16 -3.25 6.67
N VAL A 71 -4.92 -2.77 6.64
CA VAL A 71 -4.20 -2.26 7.82
C VAL A 71 -3.59 -0.91 7.47
N GLU A 72 -3.78 0.09 8.31
CA GLU A 72 -3.05 1.35 8.16
C GLU A 72 -1.61 1.15 8.62
N GLY A 73 -0.64 1.53 7.77
CA GLY A 73 0.78 1.37 8.07
C GLY A 73 1.69 1.96 7.01
N ASP A 74 2.97 2.12 7.37
CA ASP A 74 3.99 2.76 6.56
C ASP A 74 5.15 1.80 6.29
N LEU A 75 5.65 1.76 5.04
CA LEU A 75 6.84 1.00 4.66
C LEU A 75 8.12 1.48 5.33
N LEU A 76 8.15 2.73 5.78
CA LEU A 76 9.29 3.26 6.54
C LEU A 76 9.38 2.67 7.95
N ASP A 77 8.29 2.10 8.46
CA ASP A 77 8.29 1.31 9.70
C ASP A 77 8.65 -0.15 9.40
N ALA A 78 9.92 -0.49 9.58
CA ALA A 78 10.42 -1.85 9.37
C ALA A 78 9.75 -2.88 10.31
N GLY A 79 9.38 -2.49 11.53
CA GLY A 79 8.68 -3.36 12.48
C GLY A 79 7.26 -3.67 12.04
N PHE A 80 6.55 -2.68 11.50
CA PHE A 80 5.26 -2.88 10.88
C PHE A 80 5.34 -3.83 9.68
N THR A 81 6.33 -3.59 8.80
CA THR A 81 6.53 -4.40 7.59
C THR A 81 6.82 -5.86 7.95
N ASP A 82 7.65 -6.10 8.96
CA ASP A 82 7.94 -7.44 9.47
C ASP A 82 6.67 -8.11 10.03
N THR A 83 5.90 -7.38 10.82
CA THR A 83 4.67 -7.89 11.43
C THR A 83 3.64 -8.29 10.38
N ILE A 84 3.36 -7.44 9.39
CA ILE A 84 2.32 -7.71 8.40
C ILE A 84 2.68 -8.90 7.48
N ILE A 85 3.95 -9.07 7.13
CA ILE A 85 4.42 -10.18 6.31
C ILE A 85 4.34 -11.50 7.10
N LYS A 86 4.79 -11.52 8.35
CA LYS A 86 4.69 -12.72 9.21
C LYS A 86 3.25 -13.13 9.48
N ASP A 87 2.37 -12.18 9.70
CA ASP A 87 0.96 -12.39 10.03
C ASP A 87 0.16 -12.89 8.82
N PHE A 88 0.31 -12.23 7.69
CA PHE A 88 -0.45 -12.56 6.49
C PHE A 88 0.18 -13.69 5.67
N GLN A 89 1.49 -13.88 5.74
CA GLN A 89 2.26 -14.87 4.98
C GLN A 89 1.90 -14.86 3.49
N PRO A 90 2.15 -13.77 2.76
CA PRO A 90 1.74 -13.64 1.38
C PRO A 90 2.44 -14.64 0.46
N ASP A 91 1.71 -15.17 -0.52
CA ASP A 91 2.29 -15.93 -1.63
C ASP A 91 2.90 -14.99 -2.68
N VAL A 92 2.34 -13.77 -2.78
CA VAL A 92 2.76 -12.71 -3.73
C VAL A 92 2.67 -11.35 -3.06
N VAL A 93 3.67 -10.51 -3.27
CA VAL A 93 3.66 -9.09 -2.90
C VAL A 93 3.69 -8.24 -4.16
N VAL A 94 2.74 -7.33 -4.31
CA VAL A 94 2.71 -6.35 -5.41
C VAL A 94 2.86 -4.96 -4.83
N HIS A 95 4.09 -4.44 -4.89
CA HIS A 95 4.46 -3.16 -4.30
C HIS A 95 4.03 -1.98 -5.17
N LEU A 96 3.15 -1.13 -4.63
CA LEU A 96 2.58 0.06 -5.28
C LEU A 96 2.63 1.30 -4.37
N ALA A 97 3.29 1.19 -3.21
CA ALA A 97 3.39 2.27 -2.21
C ALA A 97 4.56 3.21 -2.53
N GLU A 98 4.52 3.84 -3.68
CA GLU A 98 5.55 4.76 -4.15
C GLU A 98 5.01 6.21 -4.19
N GLN A 99 5.89 7.19 -3.98
CA GLN A 99 5.62 8.58 -4.32
C GLN A 99 5.94 8.81 -5.81
N PRO A 100 4.93 8.84 -6.69
CA PRO A 100 5.15 8.79 -8.14
C PRO A 100 5.28 10.17 -8.79
N SER A 101 5.08 11.26 -8.03
CA SER A 101 4.97 12.62 -8.58
C SER A 101 6.33 13.29 -8.66
N ALA A 102 6.89 13.42 -9.86
CA ALA A 102 8.09 14.23 -10.08
C ALA A 102 7.90 15.69 -9.68
N PRO A 103 6.79 16.39 -10.04
CA PRO A 103 6.57 17.76 -9.57
C PRO A 103 6.59 17.88 -8.04
N TYR A 104 5.98 16.94 -7.31
CA TYR A 104 6.00 16.94 -5.85
C TYR A 104 7.43 16.83 -5.28
N SER A 105 8.26 15.94 -5.83
CA SER A 105 9.64 15.76 -5.39
C SER A 105 10.53 16.96 -5.68
N MET A 106 10.13 17.84 -6.58
CA MET A 106 10.89 19.01 -7.04
C MET A 106 10.48 20.32 -6.34
N ILE A 107 9.53 20.30 -5.41
CA ILE A 107 9.08 21.51 -4.70
C ILE A 107 10.25 22.13 -3.91
N ASP A 108 10.93 21.32 -3.10
CA ASP A 108 12.08 21.72 -2.30
C ASP A 108 12.90 20.51 -1.84
N GLN A 109 13.96 20.76 -1.08
CA GLN A 109 14.82 19.69 -0.54
C GLN A 109 14.07 18.71 0.36
N LYS A 110 13.12 19.17 1.16
CA LYS A 110 12.33 18.31 2.07
C LYS A 110 11.51 17.30 1.27
N HIS A 111 10.82 17.75 0.21
CA HIS A 111 10.02 16.89 -0.66
C HIS A 111 10.89 15.90 -1.45
N ASN A 112 12.08 16.35 -1.88
CA ASN A 112 13.04 15.46 -2.53
C ASN A 112 13.51 14.35 -1.56
N VAL A 113 13.95 14.72 -0.36
CA VAL A 113 14.40 13.75 0.67
C VAL A 113 13.26 12.78 1.03
N TYR A 114 12.04 13.28 1.27
CA TYR A 114 10.88 12.45 1.54
C TYR A 114 10.65 11.43 0.42
N THR A 115 10.69 11.86 -0.84
CA THR A 115 10.51 10.97 -1.99
C THR A 115 11.54 9.86 -2.01
N GLN A 116 12.83 10.18 -1.77
CA GLN A 116 13.89 9.18 -1.73
C GLN A 116 13.73 8.22 -0.54
N GLN A 117 13.39 8.74 0.63
CA GLN A 117 13.13 7.90 1.80
C GLN A 117 11.99 6.93 1.53
N ASN A 118 10.86 7.42 1.04
CA ASN A 118 9.71 6.59 0.74
C ASN A 118 10.03 5.52 -0.30
N ASN A 119 10.62 5.92 -1.44
CA ASN A 119 10.78 5.02 -2.58
C ASN A 119 12.00 4.10 -2.47
N VAL A 120 13.05 4.51 -1.78
CA VAL A 120 14.27 3.70 -1.62
C VAL A 120 14.26 2.94 -0.30
N ILE A 121 14.12 3.65 0.83
CA ILE A 121 14.20 3.00 2.14
C ILE A 121 12.98 2.13 2.40
N GLY A 122 11.76 2.60 2.04
CA GLY A 122 10.55 1.78 2.14
C GLY A 122 10.65 0.48 1.34
N ASN A 123 11.15 0.56 0.11
CA ASN A 123 11.38 -0.62 -0.72
C ASN A 123 12.43 -1.58 -0.12
N LEU A 124 13.53 -1.04 0.44
CA LEU A 124 14.56 -1.86 1.10
C LEU A 124 13.99 -2.58 2.33
N ASN A 125 13.18 -1.92 3.16
CA ASN A 125 12.51 -2.56 4.30
C ASN A 125 11.65 -3.73 3.84
N LEU A 126 10.85 -3.53 2.80
CA LEU A 126 9.99 -4.58 2.24
C LEU A 126 10.79 -5.77 1.71
N LEU A 127 11.80 -5.52 0.89
CA LEU A 127 12.65 -6.56 0.31
C LEU A 127 13.40 -7.35 1.38
N HIS A 128 13.97 -6.65 2.38
CA HIS A 128 14.69 -7.31 3.47
C HIS A 128 13.77 -8.24 4.28
N THR A 129 12.57 -7.78 4.59
CA THR A 129 11.59 -8.60 5.33
C THR A 129 11.13 -9.81 4.53
N ILE A 130 10.89 -9.66 3.22
CA ILE A 130 10.54 -10.78 2.35
C ILE A 130 11.69 -11.80 2.33
N GLN A 131 12.92 -11.34 2.17
CA GLN A 131 14.09 -12.22 2.17
C GLN A 131 14.20 -13.03 3.48
N LEU A 132 14.03 -12.38 4.63
CA LEU A 132 14.06 -13.06 5.93
C LEU A 132 12.92 -14.06 6.08
N SER A 133 11.73 -13.77 5.56
CA SER A 133 10.60 -14.70 5.60
C SER A 133 10.81 -15.95 4.76
N LEU A 134 11.61 -15.88 3.69
CA LEU A 134 11.92 -16.98 2.78
C LEU A 134 13.07 -17.88 3.30
N ILE A 135 13.91 -17.37 4.18
CA ILE A 135 15.05 -18.15 4.72
C ILE A 135 14.60 -19.27 5.68
N HIS A 136 13.36 -19.25 6.12
CA HIS A 136 12.78 -20.24 7.02
C HIS A 136 11.93 -21.32 6.30
N ILE A 137 12.04 -21.41 4.98
CA ILE A 137 11.41 -22.49 4.18
C ILE A 137 12.36 -23.64 4.03
#